data_3a0feb09da5e93c68e1e6aae7c41db09
#
_entry.id   3a0feb09da5e93c68e1e6aae7c41db09
#
_cell.length_a   1.000
_cell.length_b   1.000
_cell.length_c   1.000
_cell.angle_alpha   90.00
_cell.angle_beta   90.00
_cell.angle_gamma   90.00
#
_symmetry.space_group_name_H-M   'P 1'
#
loop_
_entity.id
_entity.type
_entity.pdbx_description
1 polymer ?
#
loop_
_entity_poly.entity_id
_entity_poly.type
_entity_poly.pdbx_seq_one_letter_code
_entity_poly.pdbx_strand_id
1 'polypeptide(L)'
;MMNDADWAMMAGKYPCQELKKPTGESTDRWLTCVTKLAFAPKTMGLEDGKWSAALLFPANVDLSALKEAAGRVAVARWGDKAGTMGLRTPFKEQSELAGKYEGFGTSGVFINVSSKFVPEFYAADGRTKITLSSDVLWSGCFVRAGLTCYHYEKDAQGKAIKPGVSFGLAFLQFIAEGEKLSGGINATDYLQPIAGVGATPAAAAPAQASAPISAPLF
;
A
#
# COMPACT_ATOMS: atom_id res chain seq x y z
N MET A 1 -12.98 10.26 -3.77
CA MET A 1 -12.58 8.86 -4.01
C MET A 1 -11.98 8.77 -5.40
N MET A 2 -10.78 8.22 -5.56
CA MET A 2 -10.08 8.11 -6.84
C MET A 2 -10.60 6.87 -7.60
N ASN A 3 -10.88 7.01 -8.89
CA ASN A 3 -11.25 5.90 -9.78
C ASN A 3 -10.03 5.35 -10.54
N ASP A 4 -10.21 4.26 -11.29
CA ASP A 4 -9.10 3.60 -11.99
C ASP A 4 -8.50 4.44 -13.14
N ALA A 5 -9.29 5.31 -13.80
CA ALA A 5 -8.79 6.21 -14.83
C ALA A 5 -7.91 7.31 -14.22
N ASP A 6 -8.36 7.93 -13.12
CA ASP A 6 -7.57 8.89 -12.36
C ASP A 6 -6.30 8.27 -11.81
N TRP A 7 -6.38 7.01 -11.35
CA TRP A 7 -5.23 6.26 -10.87
C TRP A 7 -4.17 6.09 -11.96
N ALA A 8 -4.56 5.64 -13.15
CA ALA A 8 -3.62 5.46 -14.26
C ALA A 8 -2.95 6.79 -14.65
N MET A 9 -3.70 7.88 -14.68
CA MET A 9 -3.19 9.22 -14.95
C MET A 9 -2.19 9.66 -13.87
N MET A 10 -2.54 9.49 -12.60
CA MET A 10 -1.67 9.86 -11.46
C MET A 10 -0.41 9.00 -11.39
N ALA A 11 -0.50 7.72 -11.72
CA ALA A 11 0.66 6.85 -11.79
C ALA A 11 1.64 7.30 -12.89
N GLY A 12 1.15 7.74 -14.03
CA GLY A 12 1.98 8.33 -15.10
C GLY A 12 2.59 9.68 -14.72
N LYS A 13 1.85 10.52 -13.99
CA LYS A 13 2.34 11.83 -13.54
C LYS A 13 3.45 11.74 -12.49
N TYR A 14 3.41 10.73 -11.64
CA TYR A 14 4.37 10.50 -10.55
C TYR A 14 5.08 9.15 -10.76
N PRO A 15 6.08 9.07 -11.65
CA PRO A 15 6.71 7.80 -12.01
C PRO A 15 7.49 7.18 -10.84
N CYS A 16 7.81 5.90 -10.98
CA CYS A 16 8.75 5.23 -10.09
C CYS A 16 10.15 5.85 -10.25
N GLN A 17 10.82 6.11 -9.15
CA GLN A 17 12.13 6.76 -9.18
C GLN A 17 13.01 6.33 -8.01
N GLU A 18 14.31 6.38 -8.21
CA GLU A 18 15.30 6.25 -7.16
C GLU A 18 15.32 7.53 -6.30
N LEU A 19 15.30 7.36 -4.98
CA LEU A 19 15.49 8.45 -4.04
C LEU A 19 16.99 8.76 -3.92
N LYS A 20 17.35 10.01 -4.18
CA LYS A 20 18.72 10.49 -4.07
C LYS A 20 18.88 11.41 -2.88
N LYS A 21 20.07 11.42 -2.27
CA LYS A 21 20.43 12.45 -1.30
C LYS A 21 20.51 13.81 -1.99
N PRO A 22 20.48 14.93 -1.24
CA PRO A 22 20.71 16.26 -1.82
C PRO A 22 22.05 16.38 -2.57
N THR A 23 23.03 15.56 -2.22
CA THR A 23 24.34 15.44 -2.90
C THR A 23 24.29 14.69 -4.24
N GLY A 24 23.13 14.15 -4.63
CA GLY A 24 22.96 13.33 -5.82
C GLY A 24 23.31 11.85 -5.67
N GLU A 25 23.85 11.44 -4.51
CA GLU A 25 24.18 10.03 -4.23
C GLU A 25 22.92 9.17 -4.10
N SER A 26 23.02 7.91 -4.53
CA SER A 26 21.97 6.90 -4.31
C SER A 26 21.71 6.70 -2.82
N THR A 27 20.44 6.50 -2.48
CA THR A 27 20.05 6.07 -1.15
C THR A 27 19.75 4.58 -1.07
N ASP A 28 19.88 3.85 -2.19
CA ASP A 28 19.39 2.47 -2.36
C ASP A 28 17.90 2.31 -1.95
N ARG A 29 17.15 3.37 -2.17
CA ARG A 29 15.72 3.43 -1.92
C ARG A 29 14.98 3.94 -3.16
N TRP A 30 13.79 3.45 -3.34
CA TRP A 30 12.94 3.79 -4.49
C TRP A 30 11.58 4.26 -4.00
N LEU A 31 11.02 5.23 -4.69
CA LEU A 31 9.66 5.68 -4.48
C LEU A 31 8.81 5.17 -5.66
N THR A 32 7.71 4.51 -5.36
CA THR A 32 6.81 4.01 -6.40
C THR A 32 6.05 5.17 -7.08
N CYS A 33 5.49 4.92 -8.25
CA CYS A 33 4.37 5.70 -8.75
C CYS A 33 3.18 5.60 -7.77
N VAL A 34 2.05 6.22 -8.09
CA VAL A 34 0.82 6.01 -7.31
C VAL A 34 0.33 4.58 -7.54
N THR A 35 0.21 3.81 -6.46
CA THR A 35 -0.21 2.39 -6.44
C THR A 35 -1.49 2.24 -5.64
N LYS A 36 -2.33 1.27 -6.01
CA LYS A 36 -3.46 0.84 -5.16
C LYS A 36 -2.94 -0.16 -4.14
N LEU A 37 -3.30 0.03 -2.88
CA LEU A 37 -2.90 -0.84 -1.78
C LEU A 37 -3.87 -2.01 -1.67
N ALA A 38 -3.38 -3.24 -1.78
CA ALA A 38 -4.13 -4.43 -1.41
C ALA A 38 -3.47 -5.09 -0.20
N PHE A 39 -4.27 -5.75 0.62
CA PHE A 39 -3.80 -6.33 1.88
C PHE A 39 -3.04 -5.29 2.72
N ALA A 40 -3.74 -4.19 3.04
CA ALA A 40 -3.17 -3.11 3.85
C ALA A 40 -2.52 -3.67 5.12
N PRO A 41 -1.37 -3.14 5.55
CA PRO A 41 -0.69 -3.62 6.73
C PRO A 41 -1.63 -3.55 7.92
N LYS A 42 -1.97 -4.68 8.50
CA LYS A 42 -2.81 -4.74 9.70
C LYS A 42 -1.98 -4.26 10.89
N THR A 43 -2.56 -3.38 11.69
CA THR A 43 -1.96 -2.89 12.93
C THR A 43 -1.79 -3.96 14.00
N MET A 44 -2.47 -5.10 13.85
CA MET A 44 -2.51 -6.16 14.85
C MET A 44 -2.62 -7.52 14.17
N GLY A 45 -1.55 -8.12 13.91
CA GLY A 45 -1.53 -9.47 13.34
C GLY A 45 -0.40 -9.61 12.38
N LEU A 46 0.76 -9.53 12.96
CA LEU A 46 1.97 -10.00 12.34
C LEU A 46 1.84 -11.52 12.22
N GLU A 47 1.19 -11.99 11.16
CA GLU A 47 1.50 -13.32 10.68
C GLU A 47 3.01 -13.29 10.40
N ASP A 48 3.77 -14.11 11.09
CA ASP A 48 5.23 -14.18 11.04
C ASP A 48 6.02 -12.94 11.53
N GLY A 49 5.42 -12.04 12.31
CA GLY A 49 6.13 -10.88 12.86
C GLY A 49 6.57 -9.85 11.83
N LYS A 50 5.90 -9.77 10.68
CA LYS A 50 6.21 -8.82 9.60
C LYS A 50 5.01 -8.00 9.18
N TRP A 51 5.25 -6.74 8.90
CA TRP A 51 4.32 -5.89 8.19
C TRP A 51 4.36 -6.24 6.70
N SER A 52 3.23 -6.50 6.09
CA SER A 52 3.17 -6.86 4.67
C SER A 52 2.02 -6.15 3.97
N ALA A 53 2.21 -5.88 2.69
CA ALA A 53 1.21 -5.31 1.81
C ALA A 53 1.45 -5.78 0.38
N ALA A 54 0.42 -5.69 -0.47
CA ALA A 54 0.56 -5.80 -1.90
C ALA A 54 0.33 -4.42 -2.53
N LEU A 55 1.24 -4.02 -3.39
CA LEU A 55 1.17 -2.78 -4.17
C LEU A 55 0.78 -3.14 -5.61
N LEU A 56 -0.40 -2.70 -6.03
CA LEU A 56 -0.92 -2.92 -7.37
C LEU A 56 -0.53 -1.73 -8.24
N PHE A 57 -0.03 -2.02 -9.43
CA PHE A 57 0.34 -1.04 -10.44
C PHE A 57 -0.66 -1.11 -11.59
N PRO A 58 -1.09 0.04 -12.15
CA PRO A 58 -1.96 0.01 -13.31
C PRO A 58 -1.26 -0.61 -14.51
N ALA A 59 -2.04 -1.08 -15.48
CA ALA A 59 -1.50 -1.52 -16.75
C ALA A 59 -0.69 -0.39 -17.42
N ASN A 60 0.37 -0.75 -18.13
CA ASN A 60 1.20 0.16 -18.93
C ASN A 60 1.98 1.23 -18.14
N VAL A 61 2.09 1.10 -16.81
CA VAL A 61 2.96 1.98 -16.03
C VAL A 61 4.43 1.60 -16.23
N ASP A 62 5.30 2.60 -16.29
CA ASP A 62 6.74 2.36 -16.37
C ASP A 62 7.30 1.90 -15.02
N LEU A 63 7.80 0.67 -15.00
CA LEU A 63 8.44 0.03 -13.84
C LEU A 63 9.97 -0.13 -14.05
N SER A 64 10.57 0.51 -15.04
CA SER A 64 12.00 0.35 -15.39
C SER A 64 12.89 0.61 -14.18
N ALA A 65 12.66 1.69 -13.44
CA ALA A 65 13.44 2.03 -12.25
C ALA A 65 13.44 0.92 -11.18
N LEU A 66 12.28 0.27 -10.95
CA LEU A 66 12.18 -0.84 -10.00
C LEU A 66 12.79 -2.12 -10.56
N LYS A 67 12.66 -2.37 -11.86
CA LYS A 67 13.29 -3.51 -12.55
C LYS A 67 14.80 -3.39 -12.54
N GLU A 68 15.33 -2.21 -12.80
CA GLU A 68 16.77 -1.93 -12.69
C GLU A 68 17.29 -2.12 -11.26
N ALA A 69 16.55 -1.67 -10.25
CA ALA A 69 16.87 -1.92 -8.85
C ALA A 69 17.01 -3.42 -8.56
N ALA A 70 16.04 -4.20 -9.00
CA ALA A 70 16.05 -5.65 -8.84
C ALA A 70 17.21 -6.31 -9.59
N GLY A 71 17.50 -5.84 -10.80
CA GLY A 71 18.63 -6.28 -11.61
C GLY A 71 19.99 -5.97 -10.95
N ARG A 72 20.16 -4.75 -10.43
CA ARG A 72 21.40 -4.36 -9.70
C ARG A 72 21.65 -5.27 -8.49
N VAL A 73 20.63 -5.53 -7.69
CA VAL A 73 20.73 -6.42 -6.52
C VAL A 73 21.05 -7.86 -6.95
N ALA A 74 20.41 -8.36 -8.01
CA ALA A 74 20.68 -9.69 -8.52
C ALA A 74 22.13 -9.83 -9.02
N VAL A 75 22.62 -8.88 -9.82
CA VAL A 75 23.99 -8.88 -10.34
C VAL A 75 25.00 -8.73 -9.20
N ALA A 76 24.76 -7.84 -8.25
CA ALA A 76 25.64 -7.66 -7.10
C ALA A 76 25.80 -8.95 -6.27
N ARG A 77 24.75 -9.77 -6.19
CA ARG A 77 24.77 -11.02 -5.40
C ARG A 77 25.28 -12.23 -6.17
N TRP A 78 24.85 -12.40 -7.42
CA TRP A 78 25.10 -13.63 -8.19
C TRP A 78 25.98 -13.43 -9.43
N GLY A 79 26.38 -12.19 -9.74
CA GLY A 79 27.21 -11.87 -10.90
C GLY A 79 26.55 -12.32 -12.21
N ASP A 80 27.37 -12.87 -13.10
CA ASP A 80 26.94 -13.35 -14.42
C ASP A 80 25.90 -14.49 -14.36
N LYS A 81 25.81 -15.19 -13.22
CA LYS A 81 24.85 -16.27 -13.02
C LYS A 81 23.43 -15.75 -12.82
N ALA A 82 23.24 -14.48 -12.49
CA ALA A 82 21.92 -13.91 -12.22
C ALA A 82 20.91 -14.16 -13.35
N GLY A 83 21.35 -14.07 -14.61
CA GLY A 83 20.48 -14.29 -15.77
C GLY A 83 20.08 -15.76 -16.04
N THR A 84 20.83 -16.71 -15.50
CA THR A 84 20.65 -18.15 -15.78
C THR A 84 20.07 -18.96 -14.61
N MET A 85 20.10 -18.43 -13.40
CA MET A 85 19.65 -19.15 -12.19
C MET A 85 18.12 -19.27 -12.06
N GLY A 86 17.34 -18.65 -12.93
CA GLY A 86 15.88 -18.65 -12.83
C GLY A 86 15.39 -18.05 -11.51
N LEU A 87 15.94 -16.92 -11.11
CA LEU A 87 15.60 -16.22 -9.87
C LEU A 87 14.11 -15.93 -9.76
N ARG A 88 13.56 -15.94 -8.55
CA ARG A 88 12.21 -15.45 -8.31
C ARG A 88 12.19 -13.93 -8.48
N THR A 89 11.30 -13.46 -9.35
CA THR A 89 11.05 -12.03 -9.56
C THR A 89 10.03 -11.51 -8.52
N PRO A 90 10.19 -10.26 -8.05
CA PRO A 90 9.18 -9.63 -7.20
C PRO A 90 7.92 -9.20 -7.98
N PHE A 91 8.02 -9.06 -9.31
CA PHE A 91 6.95 -8.61 -10.17
C PHE A 91 6.04 -9.78 -10.57
N LYS A 92 4.77 -9.68 -10.23
CA LYS A 92 3.75 -10.70 -10.50
C LYS A 92 2.60 -10.09 -11.28
N GLU A 93 1.98 -10.88 -12.16
CA GLU A 93 0.82 -10.43 -12.92
C GLU A 93 -0.43 -10.41 -12.02
N GLN A 94 -1.20 -9.32 -12.06
CA GLN A 94 -2.45 -9.23 -11.30
C GLN A 94 -3.45 -10.29 -11.72
N SER A 95 -3.42 -10.71 -12.99
CA SER A 95 -4.27 -11.77 -13.54
C SER A 95 -4.18 -13.10 -12.79
N GLU A 96 -3.06 -13.38 -12.11
CA GLU A 96 -2.90 -14.60 -11.29
C GLU A 96 -3.86 -14.63 -10.10
N LEU A 97 -4.28 -13.45 -9.63
CA LEU A 97 -5.15 -13.27 -8.46
C LEU A 97 -6.51 -12.65 -8.80
N ALA A 98 -6.71 -12.26 -10.05
CA ALA A 98 -7.99 -11.74 -10.55
C ALA A 98 -9.13 -12.75 -10.30
N GLY A 99 -10.25 -12.27 -9.78
CA GLY A 99 -11.39 -13.11 -9.41
C GLY A 99 -11.24 -13.90 -8.11
N LYS A 100 -10.03 -13.96 -7.52
CA LYS A 100 -9.82 -14.54 -6.18
C LYS A 100 -9.84 -13.49 -5.08
N TYR A 101 -9.34 -12.31 -5.41
CA TYR A 101 -9.27 -11.20 -4.48
C TYR A 101 -9.74 -9.92 -5.16
N GLU A 102 -10.53 -9.14 -4.46
CA GLU A 102 -10.98 -7.83 -4.90
C GLU A 102 -9.80 -6.89 -5.16
N GLY A 103 -9.95 -6.02 -6.16
CA GLY A 103 -8.96 -5.02 -6.53
C GLY A 103 -7.87 -5.50 -7.49
N PHE A 104 -7.71 -6.81 -7.68
CA PHE A 104 -6.79 -7.36 -8.68
C PHE A 104 -7.47 -7.39 -10.05
N GLY A 105 -6.86 -6.69 -11.01
CA GLY A 105 -7.35 -6.62 -12.38
C GLY A 105 -6.86 -7.78 -13.25
N THR A 106 -7.41 -7.87 -14.45
CA THR A 106 -6.95 -8.84 -15.49
C THR A 106 -5.65 -8.41 -16.16
N SER A 107 -5.18 -7.20 -15.88
CA SER A 107 -3.94 -6.62 -16.41
C SER A 107 -3.23 -5.82 -15.32
N GLY A 108 -1.95 -5.55 -15.56
CA GLY A 108 -1.09 -4.85 -14.60
C GLY A 108 -0.27 -5.79 -13.73
N VAL A 109 0.61 -5.21 -12.97
CA VAL A 109 1.60 -5.91 -12.12
C VAL A 109 1.30 -5.62 -10.66
N PHE A 110 1.65 -6.53 -9.79
CA PHE A 110 1.72 -6.26 -8.35
C PHE A 110 3.04 -6.74 -7.77
N ILE A 111 3.43 -6.13 -6.66
CA ILE A 111 4.57 -6.57 -5.85
C ILE A 111 4.12 -6.75 -4.41
N ASN A 112 4.58 -7.82 -3.77
CA ASN A 112 4.46 -7.98 -2.33
C ASN A 112 5.65 -7.30 -1.66
N VAL A 113 5.35 -6.49 -0.65
CA VAL A 113 6.35 -5.78 0.14
C VAL A 113 6.18 -6.13 1.61
N SER A 114 7.28 -6.17 2.34
CA SER A 114 7.23 -6.47 3.77
C SER A 114 8.30 -5.72 4.55
N SER A 115 8.08 -5.56 5.86
CA SER A 115 9.04 -4.98 6.78
C SER A 115 8.97 -5.69 8.12
N LYS A 116 10.12 -5.87 8.78
CA LYS A 116 10.19 -6.32 10.17
C LYS A 116 9.91 -5.18 11.17
N PHE A 117 10.03 -3.95 10.71
CA PHE A 117 9.79 -2.76 11.50
C PHE A 117 8.48 -2.12 11.09
N VAL A 118 7.90 -1.33 11.98
CA VAL A 118 6.70 -0.53 11.67
C VAL A 118 7.07 0.47 10.56
N PRO A 119 6.44 0.39 9.37
CA PRO A 119 6.69 1.37 8.33
C PRO A 119 6.22 2.76 8.77
N GLU A 120 6.87 3.79 8.32
CA GLU A 120 6.39 5.15 8.54
C GLU A 120 5.25 5.50 7.58
N PHE A 121 4.27 6.27 8.06
CA PHE A 121 3.12 6.70 7.29
C PHE A 121 3.06 8.21 7.21
N TYR A 122 2.84 8.72 6.01
CA TYR A 122 2.78 10.15 5.73
C TYR A 122 1.48 10.50 5.02
N ALA A 123 0.96 11.70 5.33
CA ALA A 123 -0.15 12.29 4.61
C ALA A 123 0.24 12.65 3.16
N ALA A 124 -0.74 13.09 2.38
CA ALA A 124 -0.55 13.45 0.96
C ALA A 124 0.49 14.57 0.76
N ASP A 125 0.67 15.44 1.74
CA ASP A 125 1.67 16.51 1.71
C ASP A 125 3.12 16.00 1.78
N GLY A 126 3.32 14.71 2.08
CA GLY A 126 4.63 14.07 2.21
C GLY A 126 5.47 14.54 3.41
N ARG A 127 4.89 15.30 4.33
CA ARG A 127 5.57 15.91 5.49
C ARG A 127 4.92 15.52 6.80
N THR A 128 3.60 15.54 6.85
CA THR A 128 2.85 15.21 8.06
C THR A 128 2.86 13.71 8.28
N LYS A 129 3.51 13.28 9.37
CA LYS A 129 3.49 11.89 9.79
C LYS A 129 2.15 11.56 10.44
N ILE A 130 1.52 10.50 9.99
CA ILE A 130 0.25 10.03 10.52
C ILE A 130 0.43 8.72 11.28
N THR A 131 -0.36 8.54 12.33
CA THR A 131 -0.42 7.26 13.04
C THR A 131 -1.24 6.27 12.22
N LEU A 132 -0.71 5.08 11.99
CA LEU A 132 -1.44 4.05 11.29
C LEU A 132 -2.68 3.64 12.09
N SER A 133 -3.83 3.78 11.46
CA SER A 133 -5.09 3.21 11.92
C SER A 133 -5.84 2.63 10.73
N SER A 134 -6.74 1.69 10.99
CA SER A 134 -7.62 1.11 9.96
C SER A 134 -8.56 2.14 9.32
N ASP A 135 -8.78 3.25 10.01
CA ASP A 135 -9.66 4.33 9.54
C ASP A 135 -8.96 5.28 8.56
N VAL A 136 -7.61 5.26 8.56
CA VAL A 136 -6.79 6.11 7.69
C VAL A 136 -6.23 5.34 6.50
N LEU A 137 -5.86 4.07 6.71
CA LEU A 137 -5.25 3.25 5.68
C LEU A 137 -5.92 1.87 5.63
N TRP A 138 -6.62 1.63 4.55
CA TRP A 138 -7.28 0.35 4.26
C TRP A 138 -6.91 -0.19 2.89
N SER A 139 -7.21 -1.46 2.64
CA SER A 139 -7.08 -2.05 1.30
C SER A 139 -8.01 -1.33 0.34
N GLY A 140 -7.46 -0.80 -0.75
CA GLY A 140 -8.13 0.05 -1.73
C GLY A 140 -7.64 1.50 -1.75
N CYS A 141 -6.98 1.98 -0.68
CA CYS A 141 -6.34 3.29 -0.70
C CYS A 141 -5.25 3.39 -1.77
N PHE A 142 -5.07 4.60 -2.28
CA PHE A 142 -3.98 4.92 -3.19
C PHE A 142 -2.82 5.52 -2.40
N VAL A 143 -1.64 4.96 -2.63
CA VAL A 143 -0.42 5.30 -1.89
C VAL A 143 0.79 5.41 -2.82
N ARG A 144 1.85 6.06 -2.35
CA ARG A 144 3.21 5.86 -2.86
C ARG A 144 4.02 5.17 -1.77
N ALA A 145 4.84 4.22 -2.15
CA ALA A 145 5.63 3.43 -1.21
C ALA A 145 7.12 3.71 -1.37
N GLY A 146 7.79 3.95 -0.26
CA GLY A 146 9.25 3.94 -0.18
C GLY A 146 9.74 2.51 0.00
N LEU A 147 10.59 2.05 -0.91
CA LEU A 147 11.03 0.67 -1.00
C LEU A 147 12.54 0.57 -0.87
N THR A 148 13.00 -0.56 -0.33
CA THR A 148 14.38 -1.04 -0.43
C THR A 148 14.39 -2.35 -1.21
N CYS A 149 15.41 -2.59 -2.03
CA CYS A 149 15.53 -3.83 -2.77
C CYS A 149 16.55 -4.75 -2.10
N TYR A 150 16.24 -6.05 -1.98
CA TYR A 150 17.14 -7.03 -1.36
C TYR A 150 17.01 -8.41 -2.00
N HIS A 151 18.07 -9.20 -1.88
CA HIS A 151 18.07 -10.60 -2.28
C HIS A 151 17.73 -11.52 -1.11
N TYR A 152 17.24 -12.71 -1.41
CA TYR A 152 17.02 -13.77 -0.43
C TYR A 152 17.33 -15.15 -1.02
N GLU A 153 17.81 -16.06 -0.15
CA GLU A 153 18.15 -17.45 -0.48
C GLU A 153 17.62 -18.42 0.57
N LYS A 154 17.11 -17.89 1.68
CA LYS A 154 16.60 -18.64 2.83
C LYS A 154 15.25 -18.08 3.26
N ASP A 155 14.42 -18.94 3.84
CA ASP A 155 13.19 -18.53 4.51
C ASP A 155 13.46 -17.93 5.90
N ALA A 156 12.39 -17.58 6.61
CA ALA A 156 12.48 -17.01 7.96
C ALA A 156 13.10 -17.98 8.98
N GLN A 157 13.04 -19.29 8.73
CA GLN A 157 13.59 -20.36 9.55
C GLN A 157 15.03 -20.74 9.16
N GLY A 158 15.60 -20.04 8.16
CA GLY A 158 16.98 -20.28 7.69
C GLY A 158 17.13 -21.45 6.71
N LYS A 159 16.02 -22.10 6.30
CA LYS A 159 16.01 -23.15 5.30
C LYS A 159 16.25 -22.57 3.91
N ALA A 160 17.11 -23.22 3.12
CA ALA A 160 17.38 -22.82 1.74
C ALA A 160 16.09 -22.94 0.90
N ILE A 161 15.82 -21.88 0.17
CA ILE A 161 14.68 -21.79 -0.77
C ILE A 161 15.17 -21.32 -2.14
N LYS A 162 14.31 -21.40 -3.15
CA LYS A 162 14.63 -20.85 -4.47
C LYS A 162 15.02 -19.37 -4.31
N PRO A 163 16.24 -18.97 -4.72
CA PRO A 163 16.72 -17.61 -4.55
C PRO A 163 15.92 -16.61 -5.38
N GLY A 164 15.91 -15.38 -4.93
CA GLY A 164 15.19 -14.33 -5.61
C GLY A 164 15.49 -12.94 -5.05
N VAL A 165 14.81 -11.96 -5.65
CA VAL A 165 14.84 -10.56 -5.25
C VAL A 165 13.46 -10.17 -4.73
N SER A 166 13.41 -9.28 -3.75
CA SER A 166 12.18 -8.77 -3.17
C SER A 166 12.34 -7.31 -2.75
N PHE A 167 11.22 -6.67 -2.42
CA PHE A 167 11.20 -5.31 -1.92
C PHE A 167 10.77 -5.27 -0.46
N GLY A 168 11.55 -4.51 0.32
CA GLY A 168 11.21 -4.13 1.70
C GLY A 168 10.42 -2.83 1.71
N LEU A 169 9.46 -2.73 2.61
CA LEU A 169 8.64 -1.54 2.82
C LEU A 169 9.30 -0.66 3.88
N ALA A 170 9.67 0.57 3.51
CA ALA A 170 10.24 1.56 4.42
C ALA A 170 9.18 2.53 4.93
N PHE A 171 8.39 3.09 4.03
CA PHE A 171 7.32 4.03 4.37
C PHE A 171 6.21 4.00 3.31
N LEU A 172 5.04 4.55 3.69
CA LEU A 172 3.93 4.82 2.79
C LEU A 172 3.55 6.29 2.87
N GLN A 173 3.21 6.87 1.73
CA GLN A 173 2.56 8.17 1.62
C GLN A 173 1.13 7.94 1.14
N PHE A 174 0.15 8.36 1.93
CA PHE A 174 -1.25 8.35 1.54
C PHE A 174 -1.49 9.39 0.45
N ILE A 175 -2.16 9.02 -0.62
CA ILE A 175 -2.48 9.94 -1.73
C ILE A 175 -3.97 10.22 -1.79
N ALA A 176 -4.78 9.18 -1.79
CA ALA A 176 -6.23 9.32 -1.88
C ALA A 176 -6.95 8.07 -1.36
N GLU A 177 -8.20 8.27 -1.01
CA GLU A 177 -9.12 7.18 -0.74
C GLU A 177 -9.53 6.48 -2.04
N GLY A 178 -9.63 5.16 -1.96
CA GLY A 178 -10.22 4.32 -2.97
C GLY A 178 -11.36 3.49 -2.38
N GLU A 179 -12.01 2.72 -3.22
CA GLU A 179 -13.01 1.76 -2.80
C GLU A 179 -12.38 0.74 -1.83
N LYS A 180 -13.05 0.46 -0.72
CA LYS A 180 -12.56 -0.54 0.24
C LYS A 180 -12.60 -1.91 -0.41
N LEU A 181 -11.44 -2.52 -0.56
CA LEU A 181 -11.33 -3.90 -0.98
C LEU A 181 -11.60 -4.77 0.25
N SER A 182 -12.85 -5.17 0.42
CA SER A 182 -13.26 -6.01 1.52
C SER A 182 -13.17 -7.47 1.11
N GLY A 183 -12.26 -8.21 1.72
CA GLY A 183 -12.35 -9.69 1.68
C GLY A 183 -13.44 -10.22 2.62
N GLY A 184 -14.40 -9.41 3.03
CA GLY A 184 -15.48 -9.72 3.96
C GLY A 184 -16.85 -9.61 3.30
N ILE A 185 -17.79 -10.38 3.80
CA ILE A 185 -19.21 -10.25 3.47
C ILE A 185 -19.63 -8.82 3.80
N ASN A 186 -20.14 -8.09 2.83
CA ASN A 186 -20.78 -6.81 3.09
C ASN A 186 -22.11 -7.10 3.83
N ALA A 187 -22.15 -6.82 5.11
CA ALA A 187 -23.30 -7.15 5.93
C ALA A 187 -24.61 -6.55 5.38
N THR A 188 -24.54 -5.40 4.71
CA THR A 188 -25.72 -4.76 4.09
C THR A 188 -26.33 -5.57 2.96
N ASP A 189 -25.56 -6.45 2.30
CA ASP A 189 -26.06 -7.30 1.22
C ASP A 189 -26.92 -8.47 1.74
N TYR A 190 -26.81 -8.76 3.05
CA TYR A 190 -27.49 -9.86 3.74
C TYR A 190 -28.47 -9.41 4.81
N LEU A 191 -28.32 -8.17 5.30
CA LEU A 191 -29.21 -7.64 6.33
C LEU A 191 -30.48 -7.06 5.68
N GLN A 192 -31.62 -7.63 6.02
CA GLN A 192 -32.94 -7.05 5.69
C GLN A 192 -33.49 -6.28 6.88
N PRO A 193 -34.15 -5.13 6.65
CA PRO A 193 -34.81 -4.40 7.71
C PRO A 193 -35.83 -5.30 8.41
N ILE A 194 -35.73 -5.42 9.71
CA ILE A 194 -36.73 -6.14 10.50
C ILE A 194 -37.91 -5.19 10.71
N ALA A 195 -39.03 -5.50 10.09
CA ALA A 195 -40.25 -4.70 10.24
C ALA A 195 -40.67 -4.65 11.71
N GLY A 196 -40.88 -3.44 12.26
CA GLY A 196 -41.41 -3.21 13.61
C GLY A 196 -40.35 -3.07 14.72
N VAL A 197 -39.07 -3.14 14.43
CA VAL A 197 -38.00 -2.85 15.41
C VAL A 197 -37.41 -1.48 15.15
N GLY A 198 -37.61 -0.62 16.09
CA GLY A 198 -37.25 0.75 16.34
C GLY A 198 -36.29 1.48 15.41
N ALA A 199 -36.59 2.76 15.22
CA ALA A 199 -35.78 3.73 14.52
C ALA A 199 -34.33 3.75 15.03
N THR A 200 -33.38 3.84 14.07
CA THR A 200 -31.98 4.18 14.30
C THR A 200 -31.88 5.33 15.32
N PRO A 201 -31.02 5.23 16.34
CA PRO A 201 -30.76 6.40 17.19
C PRO A 201 -30.23 7.52 16.28
N ALA A 202 -30.97 8.61 16.22
CA ALA A 202 -30.54 9.80 15.50
C ALA A 202 -29.18 10.22 16.03
N ALA A 203 -28.21 10.36 15.12
CA ALA A 203 -26.92 10.94 15.45
C ALA A 203 -27.20 12.28 16.15
N ALA A 204 -26.72 12.42 17.39
CA ALA A 204 -26.87 13.63 18.17
C ALA A 204 -26.30 14.81 17.37
N ALA A 205 -27.17 15.73 17.00
CA ALA A 205 -26.74 17.00 16.39
C ALA A 205 -25.74 17.69 17.35
N PRO A 206 -24.69 18.32 16.84
CA PRO A 206 -23.78 19.07 17.70
C PRO A 206 -24.55 20.15 18.43
N ALA A 207 -24.42 20.17 19.76
CA ALA A 207 -25.04 21.16 20.63
C ALA A 207 -24.63 22.57 20.17
N GLN A 208 -25.61 23.36 19.74
CA GLN A 208 -25.39 24.77 19.49
C GLN A 208 -24.98 25.44 20.80
N ALA A 209 -23.81 26.05 20.78
CA ALA A 209 -23.33 26.88 21.87
C ALA A 209 -24.34 28.01 22.11
N SER A 210 -25.00 27.99 23.25
CA SER A 210 -25.85 29.08 23.72
C SER A 210 -25.01 30.33 23.94
N ALA A 211 -25.41 31.41 23.31
CA ALA A 211 -24.83 32.75 23.50
C ALA A 211 -24.92 33.20 24.96
N PRO A 212 -23.95 33.97 25.47
CA PRO A 212 -24.01 34.46 26.83
C PRO A 212 -25.12 35.50 26.99
N ILE A 213 -25.99 35.28 27.98
CA ILE A 213 -27.02 36.22 28.40
C ILE A 213 -26.32 37.34 29.11
N SER A 214 -26.37 38.55 28.55
CA SER A 214 -25.97 39.78 29.25
C SER A 214 -26.88 40.03 30.44
N ALA A 215 -26.36 40.04 31.63
CA ALA A 215 -27.05 40.47 32.80
C ALA A 215 -27.08 42.03 32.87
N PRO A 216 -28.19 42.66 33.22
CA PRO A 216 -28.22 44.09 33.40
C PRO A 216 -27.57 44.49 34.71
N LEU A 217 -26.81 45.58 34.63
CA LEU A 217 -26.25 46.33 35.73
C LEU A 217 -27.40 47.01 36.55
N PHE A 218 -27.50 46.66 37.85
CA PHE A 218 -27.78 47.58 38.93
C PHE A 218 -27.13 47.01 40.20
#